data_e2f2992c88941c7aca04b0e3b0b4597c
#
_entry.id   e2f2992c88941c7aca04b0e3b0b4597c
#
_cell.length_a   1.000
_cell.length_b   1.000
_cell.length_c   1.000
_cell.angle_alpha   90.00
_cell.angle_beta   90.00
_cell.angle_gamma   90.00
#
_symmetry.space_group_name_H-M   'P 1'
#
loop_
_entity.id
_entity.type
_entity.pdbx_description
1 polymer ?
#
loop_
_entity_poly.entity_id
_entity_poly.type
_entity_poly.pdbx_seq_one_letter_code
_entity_poly.pdbx_strand_id
1 'polypeptide(L)'
;MALLIPHHDDPEGLYRSLDSVRPDEPCDVLVVDDGSARHPLNVERAAAHCQTQGQLFTLALASNQGIEAALNAGLAWIRERGYEYVARLDCGDRNRPGRIARQLQYLNEHPDVVLVGGRASYVDLAGTEQFVLPLPATHDEIMAYLRNNSAFMHPAVMFRTKVLDQTGVYPTEFPRAEDYALFWEMAKVGRVANIPETLIDYELDPDSLSLSGRRQQLQSRLKIQRRNSDGSRAARRGIARTMILLGTPYQAAVRVKSWLNPRSTP
;
A
#
# COMPACT_ATOMS: atom_id res chain seq x y z
N MET A 1 -3.12 -12.78 -12.84
CA MET A 1 -3.11 -11.61 -11.96
C MET A 1 -1.88 -10.74 -12.25
N ALA A 2 -1.90 -9.46 -11.91
CA ALA A 2 -0.78 -8.56 -12.11
C ALA A 2 -0.26 -8.01 -10.76
N LEU A 3 1.07 -7.95 -10.58
CA LEU A 3 1.74 -7.22 -9.52
C LEU A 3 2.11 -5.83 -10.05
N LEU A 4 1.59 -4.78 -9.43
CA LEU A 4 1.79 -3.38 -9.83
C LEU A 4 2.83 -2.72 -8.93
N ILE A 5 3.92 -2.24 -9.52
CA ILE A 5 5.04 -1.56 -8.85
C ILE A 5 5.18 -0.16 -9.46
N PRO A 6 4.87 0.93 -8.75
CA PRO A 6 5.22 2.28 -9.18
C PRO A 6 6.70 2.53 -8.90
N HIS A 7 7.36 3.25 -9.79
CA HIS A 7 8.78 3.59 -9.70
C HIS A 7 8.98 5.08 -10.01
N HIS A 8 9.89 5.73 -9.29
CA HIS A 8 10.38 7.06 -9.62
C HIS A 8 11.77 7.29 -9.06
N ASP A 9 12.75 7.45 -9.96
CA ASP A 9 14.16 7.82 -9.67
C ASP A 9 14.89 6.93 -8.63
N ASP A 10 14.38 5.70 -8.35
CA ASP A 10 15.00 4.73 -7.41
C ASP A 10 15.21 3.35 -8.06
N PRO A 11 16.18 3.20 -8.96
CA PRO A 11 16.44 1.93 -9.64
C PRO A 11 16.88 0.81 -8.69
N GLU A 12 17.66 1.10 -7.66
CA GLU A 12 18.14 0.08 -6.72
C GLU A 12 16.99 -0.44 -5.83
N GLY A 13 16.07 0.43 -5.41
CA GLY A 13 14.83 0.01 -4.75
C GLY A 13 14.00 -0.88 -5.65
N LEU A 14 13.84 -0.50 -6.92
CA LEU A 14 13.11 -1.31 -7.89
C LEU A 14 13.72 -2.71 -8.05
N TYR A 15 15.05 -2.80 -8.19
CA TYR A 15 15.71 -4.10 -8.37
C TYR A 15 15.53 -4.98 -7.13
N ARG A 16 15.63 -4.44 -5.91
CA ARG A 16 15.32 -5.18 -4.67
C ARG A 16 13.89 -5.70 -4.63
N SER A 17 12.93 -4.90 -5.11
CA SER A 17 11.53 -5.32 -5.19
C SER A 17 11.34 -6.44 -6.20
N LEU A 18 11.93 -6.33 -7.39
CA LEU A 18 11.86 -7.34 -8.45
C LEU A 18 12.53 -8.66 -8.05
N ASP A 19 13.70 -8.61 -7.39
CA ASP A 19 14.39 -9.79 -6.85
C ASP A 19 13.56 -10.56 -5.83
N SER A 20 12.59 -9.91 -5.19
CA SER A 20 11.68 -10.52 -4.23
C SER A 20 10.51 -11.27 -4.88
N VAL A 21 10.30 -11.09 -6.19
CA VAL A 21 9.27 -11.83 -6.94
C VAL A 21 9.85 -13.19 -7.35
N ARG A 22 9.32 -14.24 -6.74
CA ARG A 22 9.89 -15.59 -6.91
C ARG A 22 9.43 -16.26 -8.20
N PRO A 23 10.26 -17.19 -8.74
CA PRO A 23 9.92 -17.93 -9.97
C PRO A 23 8.67 -18.81 -9.86
N ASP A 24 8.26 -19.18 -8.63
CA ASP A 24 7.12 -20.04 -8.36
C ASP A 24 5.81 -19.25 -8.11
N GLU A 25 5.85 -17.92 -8.17
CA GLU A 25 4.65 -17.09 -7.97
C GLU A 25 3.93 -16.79 -9.30
N PRO A 26 2.61 -17.04 -9.37
CA PRO A 26 1.84 -16.98 -10.61
C PRO A 26 1.38 -15.56 -10.93
N CYS A 27 2.30 -14.64 -11.25
CA CYS A 27 1.95 -13.26 -11.57
C CYS A 27 2.75 -12.69 -12.74
N ASP A 28 2.10 -11.83 -13.52
CA ASP A 28 2.80 -10.86 -14.35
C ASP A 28 3.17 -9.64 -13.52
N VAL A 29 4.27 -8.98 -13.86
CA VAL A 29 4.75 -7.79 -13.16
C VAL A 29 4.61 -6.58 -14.07
N LEU A 30 3.95 -5.53 -13.58
CA LEU A 30 3.88 -4.24 -14.26
C LEU A 30 4.63 -3.19 -13.44
N VAL A 31 5.72 -2.67 -14.00
CA VAL A 31 6.42 -1.50 -13.47
C VAL A 31 5.91 -0.26 -14.18
N VAL A 32 5.44 0.73 -13.41
CA VAL A 32 5.04 2.04 -13.94
C VAL A 32 6.06 3.07 -13.49
N ASP A 33 6.82 3.59 -14.45
CA ASP A 33 7.78 4.67 -14.23
C ASP A 33 7.07 6.03 -14.30
N ASP A 34 7.02 6.73 -13.18
CA ASP A 34 6.43 8.07 -13.06
C ASP A 34 7.38 9.16 -13.57
N GLY A 35 7.84 9.02 -14.80
CA GLY A 35 8.66 10.00 -15.49
C GLY A 35 10.00 10.28 -14.80
N SER A 36 10.75 9.23 -14.46
CA SER A 36 12.08 9.33 -13.87
C SER A 36 13.04 10.10 -14.78
N ALA A 37 13.52 11.25 -14.30
CA ALA A 37 14.39 12.13 -15.07
C ALA A 37 15.88 11.93 -14.76
N ARG A 38 16.22 11.63 -13.51
CA ARG A 38 17.62 11.43 -13.06
C ARG A 38 18.10 10.01 -13.32
N HIS A 39 17.22 9.03 -13.09
CA HIS A 39 17.51 7.62 -13.22
C HIS A 39 16.38 6.92 -14.00
N PRO A 40 16.27 7.14 -15.35
CA PRO A 40 15.26 6.52 -16.18
C PRO A 40 15.25 5.00 -16.04
N LEU A 41 14.06 4.40 -16.11
CA LEU A 41 13.90 2.96 -16.02
C LEU A 41 14.74 2.23 -17.06
N ASN A 42 15.68 1.41 -16.61
CA ASN A 42 16.44 0.50 -17.48
C ASN A 42 15.68 -0.84 -17.57
N VAL A 43 14.99 -1.05 -18.68
CA VAL A 43 14.13 -2.22 -18.89
C VAL A 43 14.93 -3.52 -18.89
N GLU A 44 16.13 -3.53 -19.49
CA GLU A 44 16.98 -4.72 -19.56
C GLU A 44 17.45 -5.15 -18.18
N ARG A 45 17.90 -4.20 -17.35
CA ARG A 45 18.28 -4.47 -15.97
C ARG A 45 17.09 -4.90 -15.14
N ALA A 46 15.94 -4.25 -15.26
CA ALA A 46 14.72 -4.65 -14.56
C ALA A 46 14.32 -6.10 -14.93
N ALA A 47 14.42 -6.48 -16.21
CA ALA A 47 14.16 -7.84 -16.66
C ALA A 47 15.14 -8.86 -16.05
N ALA A 48 16.42 -8.49 -15.90
CA ALA A 48 17.42 -9.36 -15.28
C ALA A 48 17.14 -9.65 -13.78
N HIS A 49 16.47 -8.72 -13.09
CA HIS A 49 16.09 -8.88 -11.68
C HIS A 49 14.70 -9.53 -11.50
N CYS A 50 13.87 -9.59 -12.54
CA CYS A 50 12.51 -10.14 -12.44
C CYS A 50 12.50 -11.63 -12.81
N GLN A 51 12.32 -12.49 -11.82
CA GLN A 51 12.34 -13.95 -12.01
C GLN A 51 10.94 -14.60 -12.04
N THR A 52 9.88 -13.81 -12.20
CA THR A 52 8.51 -14.34 -12.27
C THR A 52 8.34 -15.40 -13.36
N GLN A 53 7.42 -16.36 -13.17
CA GLN A 53 6.98 -17.25 -14.28
C GLN A 53 6.14 -16.52 -15.33
N GLY A 54 5.57 -15.37 -14.97
CA GLY A 54 4.84 -14.49 -15.86
C GLY A 54 5.76 -13.61 -16.72
N GLN A 55 5.23 -12.49 -17.14
CA GLN A 55 5.94 -11.50 -17.95
C GLN A 55 6.18 -10.22 -17.15
N LEU A 56 7.31 -9.56 -17.46
CA LEU A 56 7.56 -8.19 -17.02
C LEU A 56 7.06 -7.22 -18.08
N PHE A 57 6.21 -6.31 -17.68
CA PHE A 57 5.74 -5.18 -18.48
C PHE A 57 6.21 -3.88 -17.86
N THR A 58 6.43 -2.88 -18.70
CA THR A 58 6.82 -1.53 -18.29
C THR A 58 5.93 -0.50 -18.94
N LEU A 59 5.55 0.53 -18.18
CA LEU A 59 4.82 1.68 -18.65
C LEU A 59 5.53 2.94 -18.14
N ALA A 60 5.90 3.86 -19.02
CA ALA A 60 6.54 5.11 -18.64
C ALA A 60 5.60 6.29 -18.86
N LEU A 61 5.46 7.15 -17.85
CA LEU A 61 4.78 8.44 -17.97
C LEU A 61 5.75 9.48 -18.53
N ALA A 62 5.23 10.49 -19.22
CA ALA A 62 6.05 11.52 -19.86
C ALA A 62 6.76 12.43 -18.86
N SER A 63 6.25 12.56 -17.63
CA SER A 63 6.84 13.34 -16.55
C SER A 63 6.28 12.86 -15.22
N ASN A 64 6.94 13.23 -14.13
CA ASN A 64 6.45 12.95 -12.77
C ASN A 64 5.11 13.63 -12.53
N GLN A 65 4.08 12.82 -12.25
CA GLN A 65 2.72 13.24 -11.96
C GLN A 65 2.24 12.82 -10.57
N GLY A 66 3.10 12.13 -9.83
CA GLY A 66 2.81 11.62 -8.48
C GLY A 66 2.32 10.18 -8.48
N ILE A 67 2.41 9.58 -7.29
CA ILE A 67 2.11 8.15 -7.10
C ILE A 67 0.70 7.77 -7.54
N GLU A 68 -0.29 8.63 -7.30
CA GLU A 68 -1.69 8.39 -7.68
C GLU A 68 -1.83 8.26 -9.20
N ALA A 69 -1.12 9.09 -9.96
CA ALA A 69 -1.16 9.05 -11.42
C ALA A 69 -0.50 7.76 -11.96
N ALA A 70 0.67 7.39 -11.43
CA ALA A 70 1.36 6.16 -11.79
C ALA A 70 0.50 4.92 -11.48
N LEU A 71 -0.11 4.87 -10.29
CA LEU A 71 -1.00 3.79 -9.89
C LEU A 71 -2.23 3.70 -10.79
N ASN A 72 -2.87 4.83 -11.09
CA ASN A 72 -4.06 4.86 -11.92
C ASN A 72 -3.75 4.49 -13.37
N ALA A 73 -2.60 4.89 -13.91
CA ALA A 73 -2.14 4.45 -15.22
C ALA A 73 -1.92 2.92 -15.26
N GLY A 74 -1.29 2.38 -14.20
CA GLY A 74 -1.11 0.93 -14.06
C GLY A 74 -2.44 0.18 -13.93
N LEU A 75 -3.38 0.68 -13.15
CA LEU A 75 -4.71 0.08 -13.02
C LEU A 75 -5.50 0.11 -14.34
N ALA A 76 -5.41 1.19 -15.11
CA ALA A 76 -6.03 1.27 -16.44
C ALA A 76 -5.46 0.19 -17.35
N TRP A 77 -4.12 0.07 -17.43
CA TRP A 77 -3.41 -0.94 -18.21
C TRP A 77 -3.81 -2.37 -17.83
N ILE A 78 -3.91 -2.65 -16.52
CA ILE A 78 -4.31 -3.96 -15.96
C ILE A 78 -5.76 -4.31 -16.33
N ARG A 79 -6.68 -3.35 -16.21
CA ARG A 79 -8.10 -3.53 -16.53
C ARG A 79 -8.34 -3.77 -18.02
N GLU A 80 -7.68 -3.00 -18.89
CA GLU A 80 -7.77 -3.18 -20.36
C GLU A 80 -7.35 -4.58 -20.80
N ARG A 81 -6.46 -5.25 -20.04
CA ARG A 81 -5.97 -6.61 -20.33
C ARG A 81 -6.76 -7.71 -19.61
N GLY A 82 -7.81 -7.36 -18.89
CA GLY A 82 -8.73 -8.31 -18.26
C GLY A 82 -8.15 -9.07 -17.07
N TYR A 83 -7.13 -8.54 -16.38
CA TYR A 83 -6.64 -9.17 -15.16
C TYR A 83 -7.71 -9.12 -14.06
N GLU A 84 -8.02 -10.26 -13.44
CA GLU A 84 -9.01 -10.36 -12.36
C GLU A 84 -8.50 -9.81 -11.04
N TYR A 85 -7.19 -9.88 -10.79
CA TYR A 85 -6.58 -9.48 -9.52
C TYR A 85 -5.39 -8.58 -9.77
N VAL A 86 -5.22 -7.60 -8.90
CA VAL A 86 -4.02 -6.79 -8.82
C VAL A 86 -3.45 -6.83 -7.40
N ALA A 87 -2.17 -7.15 -7.29
CA ALA A 87 -1.38 -7.00 -6.07
C ALA A 87 -0.55 -5.73 -6.16
N ARG A 88 -0.22 -5.16 -5.01
CA ARG A 88 0.65 -3.98 -4.90
C ARG A 88 1.99 -4.34 -4.30
N LEU A 89 3.03 -3.66 -4.75
CA LEU A 89 4.32 -3.61 -4.06
C LEU A 89 4.90 -2.21 -4.30
N ASP A 90 5.40 -1.56 -3.26
CA ASP A 90 6.10 -0.29 -3.44
C ASP A 90 7.59 -0.53 -3.77
N CYS A 91 8.17 0.38 -4.54
CA CYS A 91 9.59 0.36 -4.87
C CYS A 91 10.42 0.43 -3.57
N GLY A 92 11.35 -0.50 -3.38
CA GLY A 92 12.13 -0.68 -2.15
C GLY A 92 11.61 -1.80 -1.24
N ASP A 93 10.31 -2.04 -1.21
CA ASP A 93 9.71 -3.13 -0.42
C ASP A 93 9.94 -4.49 -1.06
N ARG A 94 9.85 -5.56 -0.25
CA ARG A 94 10.10 -6.94 -0.72
C ARG A 94 8.95 -7.86 -0.37
N ASN A 95 8.53 -8.69 -1.32
CA ASN A 95 7.62 -9.79 -1.05
C ASN A 95 8.30 -10.84 -0.17
N ARG A 96 7.58 -11.35 0.83
CA ARG A 96 7.99 -12.60 1.47
C ARG A 96 7.56 -13.80 0.62
N PRO A 97 8.31 -14.91 0.65
CA PRO A 97 8.03 -16.10 -0.15
C PRO A 97 6.57 -16.59 0.01
N GLY A 98 5.91 -16.86 -1.11
CA GLY A 98 4.53 -17.38 -1.13
C GLY A 98 3.45 -16.34 -0.91
N ARG A 99 3.77 -15.03 -0.81
CA ARG A 99 2.79 -13.97 -0.60
C ARG A 99 1.69 -13.98 -1.66
N ILE A 100 2.08 -13.96 -2.91
CA ILE A 100 1.14 -13.84 -4.04
C ILE A 100 0.20 -15.05 -4.08
N ALA A 101 0.76 -16.26 -3.99
CA ALA A 101 -0.03 -17.49 -3.96
C ALA A 101 -1.00 -17.52 -2.76
N ARG A 102 -0.53 -17.09 -1.58
CA ARG A 102 -1.33 -17.07 -0.36
C ARG A 102 -2.52 -16.10 -0.43
N GLN A 103 -2.31 -14.90 -0.95
CA GLN A 103 -3.38 -13.92 -1.12
C GLN A 103 -4.36 -14.32 -2.21
N LEU A 104 -3.88 -14.88 -3.32
CA LEU A 104 -4.71 -15.38 -4.41
C LEU A 104 -5.59 -16.55 -3.92
N GLN A 105 -5.01 -17.51 -3.19
CA GLN A 105 -5.77 -18.60 -2.57
C GLN A 105 -6.86 -18.06 -1.65
N TYR A 106 -6.52 -17.11 -0.77
CA TYR A 106 -7.48 -16.50 0.16
C TYR A 106 -8.67 -15.88 -0.58
N LEU A 107 -8.40 -15.08 -1.63
CA LEU A 107 -9.47 -14.48 -2.44
C LEU A 107 -10.33 -15.54 -3.15
N ASN A 108 -9.74 -16.63 -3.66
CA ASN A 108 -10.47 -17.69 -4.31
C ASN A 108 -11.40 -18.46 -3.34
N GLU A 109 -10.93 -18.69 -2.11
CA GLU A 109 -11.71 -19.34 -1.05
C GLU A 109 -12.80 -18.44 -0.47
N HIS A 110 -12.67 -17.10 -0.62
CA HIS A 110 -13.61 -16.11 -0.08
C HIS A 110 -14.10 -15.17 -1.19
N PRO A 111 -15.08 -15.61 -2.01
CA PRO A 111 -15.55 -14.83 -3.18
C PRO A 111 -16.23 -13.50 -2.81
N ASP A 112 -16.70 -13.35 -1.59
CA ASP A 112 -17.27 -12.11 -1.03
C ASP A 112 -16.19 -11.08 -0.58
N VAL A 113 -14.92 -11.51 -0.45
CA VAL A 113 -13.81 -10.64 -0.14
C VAL A 113 -13.29 -9.97 -1.40
N VAL A 114 -13.29 -8.63 -1.40
CA VAL A 114 -12.85 -7.80 -2.55
C VAL A 114 -11.42 -7.31 -2.41
N LEU A 115 -10.92 -7.20 -1.18
CA LEU A 115 -9.57 -6.72 -0.84
C LEU A 115 -9.00 -7.56 0.29
N VAL A 116 -7.80 -8.07 0.11
CA VAL A 116 -7.03 -8.75 1.16
C VAL A 116 -5.67 -8.09 1.34
N GLY A 117 -5.31 -7.79 2.58
CA GLY A 117 -3.99 -7.32 2.98
C GLY A 117 -3.22 -8.35 3.77
N GLY A 118 -2.18 -7.90 4.46
CA GLY A 118 -1.38 -8.67 5.40
C GLY A 118 -0.49 -7.76 6.21
N ARG A 119 0.26 -8.33 7.16
CA ARG A 119 1.21 -7.59 7.98
C ARG A 119 2.47 -7.26 7.19
N ALA A 120 3.16 -6.21 7.60
CA ALA A 120 4.50 -5.89 7.15
C ALA A 120 5.49 -5.99 8.31
N SER A 121 6.66 -6.56 8.04
CA SER A 121 7.84 -6.40 8.88
C SER A 121 8.54 -5.11 8.48
N TYR A 122 8.69 -4.19 9.39
CA TYR A 122 9.46 -2.98 9.17
C TYR A 122 10.94 -3.31 9.33
N VAL A 123 11.70 -3.16 8.24
CA VAL A 123 13.12 -3.47 8.19
C VAL A 123 13.94 -2.20 7.94
N ASP A 124 15.17 -2.17 8.45
CA ASP A 124 16.13 -1.14 8.07
C ASP A 124 16.76 -1.42 6.68
N LEU A 125 17.59 -0.51 6.18
CA LEU A 125 18.27 -0.66 4.89
C LEU A 125 19.18 -1.91 4.80
N ALA A 126 19.58 -2.48 5.95
CA ALA A 126 20.32 -3.73 6.02
C ALA A 126 19.40 -4.97 5.99
N GLY A 127 18.09 -4.77 6.01
CA GLY A 127 17.09 -5.85 6.04
C GLY A 127 16.83 -6.42 7.44
N THR A 128 17.29 -5.76 8.50
CA THR A 128 17.07 -6.19 9.89
C THR A 128 15.66 -5.78 10.34
N GLU A 129 14.88 -6.76 10.83
CA GLU A 129 13.55 -6.50 11.37
C GLU A 129 13.61 -5.60 12.61
N GLN A 130 12.89 -4.48 12.55
CA GLN A 130 12.74 -3.54 13.66
C GLN A 130 11.47 -3.84 14.46
N PHE A 131 10.35 -4.03 13.78
CA PHE A 131 9.06 -4.40 14.38
C PHE A 131 8.05 -4.85 13.32
N VAL A 132 6.99 -5.52 13.79
CA VAL A 132 5.81 -5.87 12.98
C VAL A 132 4.60 -5.14 13.55
N LEU A 133 3.85 -4.42 12.71
CA LEU A 133 2.59 -3.79 13.15
C LEU A 133 1.45 -4.82 13.13
N PRO A 134 0.74 -4.99 14.25
CA PRO A 134 -0.51 -5.75 14.26
C PRO A 134 -1.58 -4.97 13.50
N LEU A 135 -2.26 -5.64 12.56
CA LEU A 135 -3.40 -5.10 11.83
C LEU A 135 -4.65 -5.93 12.13
N PRO A 136 -5.85 -5.30 12.11
CA PRO A 136 -7.10 -6.02 12.27
C PRO A 136 -7.29 -7.02 11.13
N ALA A 137 -7.80 -8.22 11.42
CA ALA A 137 -7.89 -9.30 10.44
C ALA A 137 -9.26 -9.39 9.77
N THR A 138 -10.34 -9.23 10.52
CA THR A 138 -11.71 -9.42 10.04
C THR A 138 -12.32 -8.12 9.51
N HIS A 139 -13.32 -8.24 8.64
CA HIS A 139 -14.04 -7.09 8.08
C HIS A 139 -14.53 -6.13 9.17
N ASP A 140 -15.17 -6.64 10.21
CA ASP A 140 -15.76 -5.81 11.26
C ASP A 140 -14.69 -5.06 12.08
N GLU A 141 -13.59 -5.72 12.40
CA GLU A 141 -12.43 -5.10 13.04
C GLU A 141 -11.79 -4.03 12.14
N ILE A 142 -11.68 -4.30 10.84
CA ILE A 142 -11.16 -3.38 9.84
C ILE A 142 -12.06 -2.15 9.75
N MET A 143 -13.37 -2.31 9.66
CA MET A 143 -14.34 -1.21 9.63
C MET A 143 -14.26 -0.34 10.90
N ALA A 144 -14.07 -0.96 12.05
CA ALA A 144 -13.84 -0.23 13.30
C ALA A 144 -12.52 0.54 13.30
N TYR A 145 -11.45 -0.06 12.77
CA TYR A 145 -10.11 0.53 12.70
C TYR A 145 -10.03 1.68 11.70
N LEU A 146 -10.68 1.55 10.53
CA LEU A 146 -10.75 2.58 9.49
C LEU A 146 -11.27 3.92 10.01
N ARG A 147 -12.10 3.94 11.06
CA ARG A 147 -12.53 5.18 11.72
C ARG A 147 -11.36 5.98 12.34
N ASN A 148 -10.21 5.34 12.54
CA ASN A 148 -9.03 5.94 13.18
C ASN A 148 -7.84 6.07 12.24
N ASN A 149 -7.60 5.09 11.37
CA ASN A 149 -6.43 5.01 10.49
C ASN A 149 -6.67 4.03 9.34
N SER A 150 -5.77 4.01 8.31
CA SER A 150 -5.73 2.92 7.35
C SER A 150 -5.52 1.58 8.08
N ALA A 151 -6.33 0.59 7.72
CA ALA A 151 -6.26 -0.77 8.29
C ALA A 151 -5.41 -1.71 7.43
N PHE A 152 -4.79 -1.19 6.37
CA PHE A 152 -3.99 -1.96 5.43
C PHE A 152 -2.61 -1.34 5.25
N MET A 153 -1.63 -2.18 4.98
CA MET A 153 -0.35 -1.77 4.41
C MET A 153 -0.51 -1.69 2.90
N HIS A 154 -0.35 -0.49 2.33
CA HIS A 154 -0.58 -0.25 0.91
C HIS A 154 0.20 -1.22 0.00
N PRO A 155 1.52 -1.44 0.21
CA PRO A 155 2.29 -2.38 -0.61
C PRO A 155 1.97 -3.86 -0.37
N ALA A 156 1.18 -4.18 0.66
CA ALA A 156 0.85 -5.57 1.02
C ALA A 156 -0.56 -6.00 0.59
N VAL A 157 -1.27 -5.22 -0.23
CA VAL A 157 -2.64 -5.57 -0.61
C VAL A 157 -2.72 -6.31 -1.93
N MET A 158 -3.77 -7.13 -2.04
CA MET A 158 -4.29 -7.68 -3.30
C MET A 158 -5.80 -7.48 -3.34
N PHE A 159 -6.34 -7.11 -4.49
CA PHE A 159 -7.78 -6.90 -4.64
C PHE A 159 -8.29 -7.34 -6.01
N ARG A 160 -9.61 -7.58 -6.09
CA ARG A 160 -10.30 -7.86 -7.34
C ARG A 160 -10.40 -6.59 -8.17
N THR A 161 -9.95 -6.62 -9.42
CA THR A 161 -10.02 -5.44 -10.32
C THR A 161 -11.46 -4.97 -10.55
N LYS A 162 -12.42 -5.89 -10.54
CA LYS A 162 -13.86 -5.58 -10.71
C LYS A 162 -14.41 -4.64 -9.64
N VAL A 163 -13.82 -4.59 -8.44
CA VAL A 163 -14.29 -3.70 -7.38
C VAL A 163 -14.16 -2.22 -7.80
N LEU A 164 -13.19 -1.91 -8.68
CA LEU A 164 -12.95 -0.57 -9.19
C LEU A 164 -14.11 0.00 -10.01
N ASP A 165 -15.01 -0.85 -10.52
CA ASP A 165 -16.21 -0.41 -11.24
C ASP A 165 -17.20 0.31 -10.31
N GLN A 166 -17.15 -0.01 -9.02
CA GLN A 166 -18.02 0.59 -8.00
C GLN A 166 -17.32 1.67 -7.16
N THR A 167 -16.02 1.51 -6.92
CA THR A 167 -15.26 2.41 -6.03
C THR A 167 -14.50 3.51 -6.75
N GLY A 168 -14.30 3.37 -8.06
CA GLY A 168 -13.32 4.15 -8.80
C GLY A 168 -11.90 3.69 -8.51
N VAL A 169 -10.93 4.50 -8.91
CA VAL A 169 -9.49 4.29 -8.76
C VAL A 169 -8.91 5.14 -7.62
N TYR A 170 -7.60 5.25 -7.49
CA TYR A 170 -6.98 6.10 -6.47
C TYR A 170 -7.39 7.57 -6.64
N PRO A 171 -8.06 8.18 -5.64
CA PRO A 171 -8.52 9.57 -5.74
C PRO A 171 -7.37 10.55 -5.52
N THR A 172 -7.32 11.61 -6.34
CA THR A 172 -6.28 12.65 -6.26
C THR A 172 -6.59 13.76 -5.24
N GLU A 173 -7.83 13.81 -4.73
CA GLU A 173 -8.27 14.80 -3.74
C GLU A 173 -7.77 14.55 -2.30
N PHE A 174 -7.13 13.39 -2.06
CA PHE A 174 -6.62 12.99 -0.74
C PHE A 174 -5.11 12.69 -0.78
N PRO A 175 -4.27 13.65 -1.14
CA PRO A 175 -2.84 13.41 -1.30
C PRO A 175 -2.23 12.79 -0.04
N ARG A 176 -1.40 11.77 -0.22
CA ARG A 176 -0.73 10.97 0.83
C ARG A 176 -1.69 10.14 1.71
N ALA A 177 -2.94 9.96 1.29
CA ALA A 177 -3.93 9.09 1.91
C ALA A 177 -4.93 8.55 0.85
N GLU A 178 -4.51 8.52 -0.39
CA GLU A 178 -5.24 7.98 -1.54
C GLU A 178 -5.60 6.51 -1.34
N ASP A 179 -4.69 5.75 -0.74
CA ASP A 179 -4.87 4.35 -0.35
C ASP A 179 -5.98 4.20 0.69
N TYR A 180 -5.91 5.00 1.75
CA TYR A 180 -6.91 4.99 2.81
C TYR A 180 -8.29 5.34 2.29
N ALA A 181 -8.39 6.29 1.36
CA ALA A 181 -9.66 6.65 0.73
C ALA A 181 -10.21 5.51 -0.12
N LEU A 182 -9.40 4.91 -0.99
CA LEU A 182 -9.81 3.82 -1.86
C LEU A 182 -10.21 2.58 -1.06
N PHE A 183 -9.42 2.17 -0.07
CA PHE A 183 -9.70 0.98 0.74
C PHE A 183 -10.96 1.15 1.60
N TRP A 184 -11.28 2.37 2.01
CA TRP A 184 -12.55 2.65 2.67
C TRP A 184 -13.73 2.42 1.74
N GLU A 185 -13.66 2.91 0.50
CA GLU A 185 -14.73 2.70 -0.48
C GLU A 185 -14.86 1.19 -0.83
N MET A 186 -13.75 0.46 -0.97
CA MET A 186 -13.78 -1.00 -1.16
C MET A 186 -14.46 -1.72 0.01
N ALA A 187 -14.20 -1.30 1.25
CA ALA A 187 -14.80 -1.90 2.44
C ALA A 187 -16.31 -1.64 2.58
N LYS A 188 -16.87 -0.68 1.84
CA LYS A 188 -18.31 -0.43 1.79
C LYS A 188 -19.05 -1.32 0.80
N VAL A 189 -18.36 -1.75 -0.27
CA VAL A 189 -19.00 -2.48 -1.38
C VAL A 189 -18.75 -3.98 -1.32
N GLY A 190 -17.82 -4.45 -0.49
CA GLY A 190 -17.54 -5.86 -0.30
C GLY A 190 -16.82 -6.13 1.03
N ARG A 191 -16.68 -7.39 1.39
CA ARG A 191 -15.88 -7.74 2.57
C ARG A 191 -14.40 -7.51 2.29
N VAL A 192 -13.68 -7.18 3.34
CA VAL A 192 -12.22 -6.97 3.31
C VAL A 192 -11.57 -7.73 4.45
N ALA A 193 -10.31 -8.15 4.30
CA ALA A 193 -9.61 -8.93 5.30
C ALA A 193 -8.09 -8.60 5.31
N ASN A 194 -7.42 -8.93 6.42
CA ASN A 194 -5.98 -9.08 6.44
C ASN A 194 -5.62 -10.51 6.87
N ILE A 195 -4.75 -11.15 6.12
CA ILE A 195 -4.12 -12.41 6.53
C ILE A 195 -3.20 -12.09 7.73
N PRO A 196 -3.32 -12.80 8.86
CA PRO A 196 -2.53 -12.51 10.07
C PRO A 196 -1.08 -12.99 9.97
N GLU A 197 -0.50 -12.92 8.78
CA GLU A 197 0.86 -13.31 8.44
C GLU A 197 1.63 -12.08 7.93
N THR A 198 2.96 -12.08 8.12
CA THR A 198 3.83 -11.06 7.54
C THR A 198 4.09 -11.42 6.09
N LEU A 199 3.61 -10.59 5.18
CA LEU A 199 3.62 -10.84 3.74
C LEU A 199 4.69 -10.05 2.99
N ILE A 200 5.16 -8.95 3.57
CA ILE A 200 6.20 -8.10 2.99
C ILE A 200 7.20 -7.67 4.05
N ASP A 201 8.40 -7.33 3.60
CA ASP A 201 9.35 -6.50 4.32
C ASP A 201 9.23 -5.07 3.80
N TYR A 202 8.83 -4.15 4.70
CA TYR A 202 8.66 -2.72 4.43
C TYR A 202 9.94 -1.99 4.81
N GLU A 203 10.61 -1.38 3.83
CA GLU A 203 11.88 -0.69 4.05
C GLU A 203 11.67 0.67 4.72
N LEU A 204 12.33 0.87 5.86
CA LEU A 204 12.35 2.15 6.57
C LEU A 204 13.42 3.04 5.95
N ASP A 205 13.03 3.83 4.96
CA ASP A 205 13.87 4.89 4.42
C ASP A 205 13.59 6.21 5.18
N PRO A 206 14.61 6.80 5.85
CA PRO A 206 14.47 8.08 6.53
C PRO A 206 14.03 9.24 5.61
N ASP A 207 14.34 9.13 4.32
CA ASP A 207 14.03 10.14 3.30
C ASP A 207 12.69 9.86 2.59
N SER A 208 11.95 8.85 3.04
CA SER A 208 10.68 8.44 2.44
C SER A 208 9.64 9.55 2.40
N LEU A 209 8.82 9.53 1.34
CA LEU A 209 7.70 10.45 1.15
C LEU A 209 6.72 10.47 2.34
N SER A 210 6.58 9.35 3.04
CA SER A 210 5.67 9.22 4.19
C SER A 210 6.05 10.13 5.37
N LEU A 211 7.33 10.41 5.58
CA LEU A 211 7.81 11.26 6.66
C LEU A 211 7.72 12.76 6.31
N SER A 212 7.98 13.12 5.06
CA SER A 212 8.05 14.53 4.63
C SER A 212 6.69 15.23 4.53
N GLY A 213 5.58 14.48 4.39
CA GLY A 213 4.24 15.02 4.14
C GLY A 213 3.20 14.82 5.25
N ARG A 214 3.63 14.56 6.49
CA ARG A 214 2.73 14.23 7.62
C ARG A 214 1.52 15.15 7.77
N ARG A 215 1.71 16.48 7.64
CA ARG A 215 0.59 17.44 7.81
C ARG A 215 -0.46 17.27 6.72
N GLN A 216 -0.03 17.12 5.47
CA GLN A 216 -0.91 16.90 4.33
C GLN A 216 -1.66 15.56 4.47
N GLN A 217 -0.96 14.50 4.85
CA GLN A 217 -1.54 13.19 5.13
C GLN A 217 -2.62 13.25 6.22
N LEU A 218 -2.35 13.95 7.35
CA LEU A 218 -3.34 14.11 8.42
C LEU A 218 -4.54 14.96 7.98
N GLN A 219 -4.35 15.96 7.12
CA GLN A 219 -5.46 16.74 6.55
C GLN A 219 -6.33 15.87 5.64
N SER A 220 -5.73 15.09 4.76
CA SER A 220 -6.44 14.13 3.89
C SER A 220 -7.18 13.09 4.73
N ARG A 221 -6.51 12.50 5.74
CA ARG A 221 -7.15 11.59 6.70
C ARG A 221 -8.38 12.22 7.37
N LEU A 222 -8.27 13.46 7.85
CA LEU A 222 -9.38 14.14 8.50
C LEU A 222 -10.57 14.34 7.55
N LYS A 223 -10.30 14.69 6.27
CA LYS A 223 -11.35 14.79 5.24
C LYS A 223 -12.05 13.45 5.02
N ILE A 224 -11.27 12.36 4.88
CA ILE A 224 -11.79 11.00 4.68
C ILE A 224 -12.64 10.57 5.88
N GLN A 225 -12.14 10.77 7.11
CA GLN A 225 -12.88 10.42 8.33
C GLN A 225 -14.19 11.20 8.46
N ARG A 226 -14.22 12.48 8.07
CA ARG A 226 -15.44 13.30 8.09
C ARG A 226 -16.45 12.84 7.03
N ARG A 227 -15.98 12.55 5.81
CA ARG A 227 -16.80 12.03 4.70
C ARG A 227 -17.48 10.71 5.07
N ASN A 228 -16.78 9.85 5.82
CA ASN A 228 -17.21 8.50 6.19
C ASN A 228 -17.76 8.40 7.62
N SER A 229 -18.04 9.53 8.27
CA SER A 229 -18.51 9.52 9.66
C SER A 229 -19.98 9.11 9.73
N ASP A 230 -20.26 8.06 10.50
CA ASP A 230 -21.61 7.62 10.87
C ASP A 230 -22.15 8.34 12.12
N GLY A 231 -21.46 9.36 12.62
CA GLY A 231 -21.81 10.08 13.85
C GLY A 231 -21.60 9.31 15.14
N SER A 232 -21.10 8.07 15.07
CA SER A 232 -20.84 7.24 16.26
C SER A 232 -19.76 7.85 17.18
N ARG A 233 -19.73 7.38 18.45
CA ARG A 233 -18.67 7.78 19.39
C ARG A 233 -17.29 7.39 18.88
N ALA A 234 -17.17 6.26 18.19
CA ALA A 234 -15.92 5.80 17.59
C ALA A 234 -15.44 6.74 16.48
N ALA A 235 -16.32 7.12 15.52
CA ALA A 235 -16.00 8.07 14.48
C ALA A 235 -15.59 9.44 15.02
N ARG A 236 -16.33 9.98 16.01
CA ARG A 236 -15.96 11.24 16.67
C ARG A 236 -14.60 11.18 17.36
N ARG A 237 -14.27 10.05 18.04
CA ARG A 237 -12.95 9.85 18.65
C ARG A 237 -11.83 9.82 17.62
N GLY A 238 -12.03 9.14 16.47
CA GLY A 238 -11.05 9.11 15.38
C GLY A 238 -10.77 10.50 14.82
N ILE A 239 -11.81 11.28 14.54
CA ILE A 239 -11.72 12.68 14.08
C ILE A 239 -10.98 13.55 15.11
N ALA A 240 -11.38 13.48 16.39
CA ALA A 240 -10.75 14.25 17.46
C ALA A 240 -9.26 13.91 17.61
N ARG A 241 -8.90 12.60 17.55
CA ARG A 241 -7.52 12.15 17.56
C ARG A 241 -6.71 12.75 16.40
N THR A 242 -7.26 12.74 15.18
CA THR A 242 -6.58 13.30 14.02
C THR A 242 -6.39 14.81 14.13
N MET A 243 -7.37 15.54 14.67
CA MET A 243 -7.26 16.99 14.97
C MET A 243 -6.17 17.27 16.00
N ILE A 244 -6.07 16.48 17.07
CA ILE A 244 -4.99 16.60 18.06
C ILE A 244 -3.63 16.37 17.40
N LEU A 245 -3.50 15.33 16.57
CA LEU A 245 -2.25 15.05 15.84
C LEU A 245 -1.85 16.17 14.87
N LEU A 246 -2.82 16.85 14.25
CA LEU A 246 -2.58 18.02 13.40
C LEU A 246 -2.05 19.22 14.18
N GLY A 247 -2.51 19.42 15.41
CA GLY A 247 -2.04 20.48 16.31
C GLY A 247 -0.75 20.13 17.06
N THR A 248 -0.28 18.87 17.02
CA THR A 248 0.88 18.41 17.78
C THR A 248 2.12 18.40 16.92
N PRO A 249 3.22 19.10 17.28
CA PRO A 249 4.50 19.00 16.60
C PRO A 249 4.98 17.54 16.56
N TYR A 250 5.62 17.14 15.43
CA TYR A 250 6.05 15.75 15.20
C TYR A 250 6.92 15.22 16.34
N GLN A 251 7.91 16.00 16.78
CA GLN A 251 8.81 15.61 17.88
C GLN A 251 8.07 15.33 19.19
N ALA A 252 7.04 16.14 19.51
CA ALA A 252 6.21 15.90 20.69
C ALA A 252 5.35 14.62 20.54
N ALA A 253 4.81 14.37 19.35
CA ALA A 253 4.03 13.15 19.10
C ALA A 253 4.90 11.88 19.20
N VAL A 254 6.15 11.91 18.74
CA VAL A 254 7.12 10.82 18.85
C VAL A 254 7.46 10.57 20.32
N ARG A 255 7.79 11.61 21.09
CA ARG A 255 8.10 11.49 22.54
C ARG A 255 6.95 10.88 23.34
N VAL A 256 5.71 11.28 23.08
CA VAL A 256 4.55 10.70 23.74
C VAL A 256 4.38 9.23 23.36
N LYS A 257 4.59 8.86 22.10
CA LYS A 257 4.50 7.48 21.64
C LYS A 257 5.58 6.59 22.27
N SER A 258 6.83 7.05 22.37
CA SER A 258 7.93 6.33 23.00
C SER A 258 7.71 6.16 24.51
N TRP A 259 7.12 7.16 25.18
CA TRP A 259 6.78 7.08 26.60
C TRP A 259 5.64 6.09 26.90
N LEU A 260 4.64 6.01 26.01
CA LEU A 260 3.51 5.07 26.13
C LEU A 260 3.86 3.63 25.71
N ASN A 261 4.92 3.44 24.92
CA ASN A 261 5.36 2.13 24.41
C ASN A 261 6.89 1.98 24.52
N PRO A 262 7.42 1.76 25.75
CA PRO A 262 8.87 1.73 25.98
C PRO A 262 9.62 0.56 25.30
N ARG A 263 8.91 -0.36 24.64
CA ARG A 263 9.50 -1.47 23.85
C ARG A 263 9.66 -1.18 22.36
N SER A 264 9.36 0.03 21.90
CA SER A 264 9.51 0.48 20.51
C SER A 264 10.50 1.63 20.38
N THR A 265 11.57 1.63 21.16
CA THR A 265 12.72 2.52 20.96
C THR A 265 13.71 1.81 20.04
N PRO A 266 14.22 2.50 18.98
CA PRO A 266 15.22 1.97 18.09
C PRO A 266 16.54 1.68 18.81
#